data_9e39b973e22d15a890ee4a3ba8c875f2
#
_entry.id   9e39b973e22d15a890ee4a3ba8c875f2
#
_cell.length_a   1.000
_cell.length_b   1.000
_cell.length_c   1.000
_cell.angle_alpha   90.00
_cell.angle_beta   90.00
_cell.angle_gamma   90.00
#
_symmetry.space_group_name_H-M   'P 1'
#
loop_
_entity.id
_entity.type
_entity.pdbx_description
1 polymer ?
#
loop_
_entity_poly.entity_id
_entity_poly.type
_entity_poly.pdbx_seq_one_letter_code
_entity_poly.pdbx_strand_id
1 'polypeptide(L)'
;FYWYSEKGLFVVSNLLLVLTEGGLAAVIVLAAGGLGWPVVRLLGGWRPGASEPGPGESASPLALRMATACGLGLWFMGILVLAVGSLSYDLLKAYLWWPLVVGGVAIAGWYLHKPVQQIRLPSRVPARELVWVLAALAAGLWLAGAIRPPGILQTPDNYDVLEYHLQVPREFLADQAVHATPHNVYGFYPLGVEMLSLLGMVLRGGAYEGMYVAVFLHGLFGAGAVWAAASLGGGRLRGRLAAVLLACLPLAINMSWLAMVELAQV
;
A
#
# COMPACT_ATOMS: atom_id res chain seq x y z
N PHE A 1 30.33 4.56 -4.19
CA PHE A 1 31.61 4.89 -3.56
C PHE A 1 31.68 6.32 -3.00
N TYR A 2 30.58 6.98 -2.67
CA TYR A 2 30.56 8.32 -2.05
C TYR A 2 29.87 8.30 -0.68
N TRP A 3 30.24 7.34 0.16
CA TRP A 3 29.51 7.07 1.42
C TRP A 3 29.87 7.97 2.59
N TYR A 4 30.87 8.85 2.50
CA TYR A 4 31.43 9.49 3.70
C TYR A 4 31.55 11.01 3.71
N SER A 5 31.30 11.73 2.62
CA SER A 5 31.50 13.19 2.64
C SER A 5 30.24 14.03 2.92
N GLU A 6 28.99 13.44 2.93
CA GLU A 6 27.78 14.25 2.90
C GLU A 6 26.60 13.65 3.67
N LYS A 7 26.77 13.44 4.97
CA LYS A 7 25.67 12.94 5.85
C LYS A 7 24.38 13.75 5.72
N GLY A 8 24.47 15.05 5.44
CA GLY A 8 23.29 15.90 5.22
C GLY A 8 22.56 15.57 3.92
N LEU A 9 23.28 15.36 2.82
CA LEU A 9 22.67 15.00 1.52
C LEU A 9 22.03 13.61 1.56
N PHE A 10 22.62 12.67 2.29
CA PHE A 10 22.04 11.34 2.49
C PHE A 10 20.67 11.42 3.19
N VAL A 11 20.56 12.21 4.25
CA VAL A 11 19.29 12.40 4.96
C VAL A 11 18.25 13.07 4.06
N VAL A 12 18.64 14.11 3.34
CA VAL A 12 17.76 14.83 2.42
C VAL A 12 17.28 13.92 1.28
N SER A 13 18.20 13.12 0.68
CA SER A 13 17.82 12.21 -0.41
C SER A 13 16.85 11.13 0.05
N ASN A 14 17.05 10.54 1.25
CA ASN A 14 16.11 9.56 1.80
C ASN A 14 14.77 10.19 2.18
N LEU A 15 14.77 11.41 2.70
CA LEU A 15 13.52 12.13 2.98
C LEU A 15 12.75 12.42 1.67
N LEU A 16 13.45 12.86 0.64
CA LEU A 16 12.85 13.06 -0.68
C LEU A 16 12.28 11.76 -1.24
N LEU A 17 13.00 10.64 -1.13
CA LEU A 17 12.52 9.32 -1.55
C LEU A 17 11.21 8.96 -0.84
N VAL A 18 11.14 9.12 0.48
CA VAL A 18 9.91 8.85 1.25
C VAL A 18 8.77 9.77 0.82
N LEU A 19 9.04 11.05 0.60
CA LEU A 19 8.01 12.01 0.21
C LEU A 19 7.51 11.79 -1.21
N THR A 20 8.39 11.46 -2.15
CA THR A 20 8.03 11.26 -3.56
C THR A 20 7.46 9.86 -3.80
N GLU A 21 8.20 8.82 -3.51
CA GLU A 21 7.80 7.45 -3.83
C GLU A 21 6.80 6.90 -2.80
N GLY A 22 7.05 7.14 -1.51
CA GLY A 22 6.09 6.82 -0.45
C GLY A 22 4.82 7.64 -0.56
N GLY A 23 4.94 8.93 -0.90
CA GLY A 23 3.81 9.82 -1.20
C GLY A 23 2.97 9.29 -2.37
N LEU A 24 3.60 8.88 -3.48
CA LEU A 24 2.89 8.30 -4.62
C LEU A 24 2.20 6.98 -4.25
N ALA A 25 2.86 6.10 -3.49
CA ALA A 25 2.24 4.88 -2.98
C ALA A 25 0.99 5.18 -2.15
N ALA A 26 1.06 6.17 -1.24
CA ALA A 26 -0.09 6.60 -0.46
C ALA A 26 -1.22 7.18 -1.32
N VAL A 27 -0.90 7.94 -2.37
CA VAL A 27 -1.86 8.47 -3.34
C VAL A 27 -2.55 7.33 -4.11
N ILE A 28 -1.81 6.29 -4.52
CA ILE A 28 -2.39 5.10 -5.17
C ILE A 28 -3.37 4.39 -4.22
N VAL A 29 -3.00 4.17 -2.96
CA VAL A 29 -3.89 3.54 -1.96
C VAL A 29 -5.13 4.41 -1.69
N LEU A 30 -4.97 5.73 -1.61
CA LEU A 30 -6.09 6.65 -1.44
C LEU A 30 -7.04 6.62 -2.66
N ALA A 31 -6.48 6.62 -3.87
CA ALA A 31 -7.25 6.49 -5.11
C ALA A 31 -8.01 5.17 -5.15
N ALA A 32 -7.35 4.08 -4.80
CA ALA A 32 -7.97 2.76 -4.70
C ALA A 32 -9.13 2.75 -3.70
N GLY A 33 -8.94 3.35 -2.51
CA GLY A 33 -10.01 3.54 -1.53
C GLY A 33 -11.22 4.27 -2.10
N GLY A 34 -10.99 5.33 -2.88
CA GLY A 34 -12.05 6.06 -3.58
C GLY A 34 -12.78 5.20 -4.61
N LEU A 35 -12.05 4.43 -5.42
CA LEU A 35 -12.64 3.54 -6.43
C LEU A 35 -13.40 2.36 -5.82
N GLY A 36 -12.91 1.78 -4.72
CA GLY A 36 -13.59 0.68 -4.02
C GLY A 36 -14.78 1.11 -3.17
N TRP A 37 -14.84 2.37 -2.76
CA TRP A 37 -15.90 2.86 -1.87
C TRP A 37 -17.33 2.68 -2.40
N PRO A 38 -17.63 2.99 -3.67
CA PRO A 38 -18.96 2.73 -4.24
C PRO A 38 -19.38 1.26 -4.11
N VAL A 39 -18.43 0.32 -4.32
CA VAL A 39 -18.70 -1.12 -4.19
C VAL A 39 -19.06 -1.48 -2.75
N VAL A 40 -18.29 -1.00 -1.77
CA VAL A 40 -18.59 -1.20 -0.34
C VAL A 40 -19.94 -0.65 0.04
N ARG A 41 -20.35 0.50 -0.52
CA ARG A 41 -21.68 1.06 -0.30
C ARG A 41 -22.80 0.18 -0.87
N LEU A 42 -22.60 -0.34 -2.05
CA LEU A 42 -23.59 -1.23 -2.69
C LEU A 42 -23.76 -2.54 -1.92
N LEU A 43 -22.65 -3.16 -1.50
CA LEU A 43 -22.65 -4.42 -0.77
C LEU A 43 -23.10 -4.28 0.68
N GLY A 44 -22.80 -3.16 1.33
CA GLY A 44 -23.01 -2.96 2.77
C GLY A 44 -24.36 -2.38 3.18
N GLY A 45 -25.28 -2.06 2.23
CA GLY A 45 -26.57 -1.44 2.57
C GLY A 45 -26.45 -0.17 3.42
N TRP A 46 -25.32 0.53 3.33
CA TRP A 46 -25.02 1.70 4.17
C TRP A 46 -26.07 2.80 4.00
N ARG A 47 -26.78 3.08 5.08
CA ARG A 47 -27.70 4.23 5.15
C ARG A 47 -26.94 5.41 5.79
N PRO A 48 -26.74 6.54 5.07
CA PRO A 48 -26.28 7.77 5.72
C PRO A 48 -27.31 8.15 6.79
N GLY A 49 -26.88 8.26 8.05
CA GLY A 49 -27.79 8.60 9.15
C GLY A 49 -28.30 7.40 9.97
N ALA A 50 -27.86 6.18 9.72
CA ALA A 50 -28.01 5.10 10.70
C ALA A 50 -27.25 5.53 11.96
N SER A 51 -27.97 5.51 13.10
CA SER A 51 -27.49 5.92 14.43
C SER A 51 -26.07 5.41 14.70
N GLU A 52 -25.23 6.30 15.26
CA GLU A 52 -23.91 5.91 15.75
C GLU A 52 -24.02 4.68 16.64
N PRO A 53 -23.04 3.76 16.59
CA PRO A 53 -23.03 2.61 17.50
C PRO A 53 -23.14 3.08 18.94
N GLY A 54 -24.03 2.46 19.69
CA GLY A 54 -24.25 2.77 21.10
C GLY A 54 -22.99 2.58 21.95
N PRO A 55 -22.93 3.13 23.15
CA PRO A 55 -21.81 2.95 24.07
C PRO A 55 -21.63 1.45 24.38
N GLY A 56 -20.62 0.84 23.78
CA GLY A 56 -20.30 -0.60 23.87
C GLY A 56 -20.28 -1.33 22.55
N GLU A 57 -20.74 -0.76 21.46
CA GLU A 57 -20.61 -1.32 20.12
C GLU A 57 -19.19 -1.09 19.56
N SER A 58 -18.74 -2.10 18.85
CA SER A 58 -17.37 -2.28 18.38
C SER A 58 -16.91 -1.21 17.41
N ALA A 59 -15.61 -0.95 17.43
CA ALA A 59 -14.91 0.03 16.65
C ALA A 59 -15.39 0.13 15.22
N SER A 60 -15.51 1.32 14.94
CA SER A 60 -15.89 2.01 13.75
C SER A 60 -16.11 1.09 12.56
N PRO A 61 -17.38 0.79 12.24
CA PRO A 61 -17.72 0.19 10.93
C PRO A 61 -17.03 0.93 9.78
N LEU A 62 -16.69 2.20 9.98
CA LEU A 62 -15.98 3.05 9.03
C LEU A 62 -14.57 2.55 8.75
N ALA A 63 -13.77 2.24 9.78
CA ALA A 63 -12.37 1.81 9.59
C ALA A 63 -12.29 0.49 8.79
N LEU A 64 -13.14 -0.48 9.13
CA LEU A 64 -13.21 -1.73 8.36
C LEU A 64 -13.68 -1.49 6.92
N ARG A 65 -14.67 -0.63 6.71
CA ARG A 65 -15.15 -0.27 5.37
C ARG A 65 -14.08 0.42 4.55
N MET A 66 -13.28 1.30 5.15
CA MET A 66 -12.16 1.95 4.47
C MET A 66 -11.09 0.92 4.07
N ALA A 67 -10.73 0.00 4.96
CA ALA A 67 -9.79 -1.07 4.63
C ALA A 67 -10.32 -1.94 3.48
N THR A 68 -11.58 -2.35 3.54
CA THR A 68 -12.23 -3.12 2.47
C THR A 68 -12.28 -2.33 1.15
N ALA A 69 -12.60 -1.04 1.20
CA ALA A 69 -12.62 -0.19 0.01
C ALA A 69 -11.22 -0.08 -0.62
N CYS A 70 -10.18 0.11 0.18
CA CYS A 70 -8.80 0.11 -0.32
C CYS A 70 -8.43 -1.22 -0.98
N GLY A 71 -8.73 -2.35 -0.33
CA GLY A 71 -8.45 -3.68 -0.88
C GLY A 71 -9.17 -3.94 -2.21
N LEU A 72 -10.48 -3.67 -2.27
CA LEU A 72 -11.26 -3.82 -3.51
C LEU A 72 -10.78 -2.88 -4.61
N GLY A 73 -10.44 -1.65 -4.28
CA GLY A 73 -9.93 -0.69 -5.26
C GLY A 73 -8.55 -1.05 -5.78
N LEU A 74 -7.64 -1.52 -4.91
CA LEU A 74 -6.32 -2.02 -5.33
C LEU A 74 -6.46 -3.25 -6.23
N TRP A 75 -7.31 -4.19 -5.88
CA TRP A 75 -7.63 -5.34 -6.72
C TRP A 75 -8.17 -4.92 -8.09
N PHE A 76 -9.11 -3.97 -8.12
CA PHE A 76 -9.65 -3.42 -9.36
C PHE A 76 -8.54 -2.75 -10.21
N MET A 77 -7.69 -1.93 -9.60
CA MET A 77 -6.57 -1.27 -10.30
C MET A 77 -5.60 -2.30 -10.88
N GLY A 78 -5.23 -3.33 -10.11
CA GLY A 78 -4.35 -4.40 -10.59
C GLY A 78 -4.93 -5.15 -11.79
N ILE A 79 -6.21 -5.54 -11.72
CA ILE A 79 -6.89 -6.19 -12.86
C ILE A 79 -6.99 -5.24 -14.06
N LEU A 80 -7.25 -3.97 -13.84
CA LEU A 80 -7.34 -2.99 -14.93
C LEU A 80 -5.98 -2.82 -15.62
N VAL A 81 -4.88 -2.75 -14.87
CA VAL A 81 -3.51 -2.69 -15.43
C VAL A 81 -3.21 -3.95 -16.25
N LEU A 82 -3.54 -5.13 -15.70
CA LEU A 82 -3.38 -6.39 -16.42
C LEU A 82 -4.18 -6.41 -17.72
N ALA A 83 -5.46 -6.10 -17.64
CA ALA A 83 -6.36 -6.16 -18.80
C ALA A 83 -5.94 -5.16 -19.89
N VAL A 84 -5.73 -3.90 -19.51
CA VAL A 84 -5.36 -2.84 -20.46
C VAL A 84 -3.96 -3.09 -21.04
N GLY A 85 -3.00 -3.46 -20.20
CA GLY A 85 -1.63 -3.77 -20.61
C GLY A 85 -1.55 -4.98 -21.56
N SER A 86 -2.51 -5.92 -21.46
CA SER A 86 -2.56 -7.10 -22.34
C SER A 86 -3.29 -6.86 -23.68
N LEU A 87 -4.04 -5.75 -23.80
CA LEU A 87 -4.83 -5.48 -25.01
C LEU A 87 -3.99 -4.94 -26.17
N SER A 88 -3.00 -4.12 -25.90
CA SER A 88 -2.19 -3.49 -26.94
C SER A 88 -0.90 -2.90 -26.36
N TYR A 89 0.09 -2.75 -27.21
CA TYR A 89 1.29 -1.98 -26.94
C TYR A 89 0.93 -0.49 -26.73
N ASP A 90 1.82 0.22 -26.04
CA ASP A 90 1.69 1.67 -25.75
C ASP A 90 0.59 2.11 -24.79
N LEU A 91 -0.15 1.19 -24.18
CA LEU A 91 -1.16 1.52 -23.17
C LEU A 91 -0.61 1.70 -21.75
N LEU A 92 0.67 1.38 -21.52
CA LEU A 92 1.34 1.54 -20.23
C LEU A 92 2.06 2.90 -20.13
N LYS A 93 1.37 3.98 -20.50
CA LYS A 93 1.91 5.35 -20.44
C LYS A 93 1.29 6.13 -19.29
N ALA A 94 2.11 6.83 -18.53
CA ALA A 94 1.71 7.54 -17.31
C ALA A 94 0.48 8.45 -17.50
N TYR A 95 0.40 9.18 -18.59
CA TYR A 95 -0.71 10.11 -18.85
C TYR A 95 -2.08 9.42 -19.01
N LEU A 96 -2.11 8.12 -19.37
CA LEU A 96 -3.34 7.34 -19.44
C LEU A 96 -3.84 6.91 -18.05
N TRP A 97 -2.95 6.76 -17.09
CA TRP A 97 -3.26 6.25 -15.75
C TRP A 97 -3.46 7.33 -14.70
N TRP A 98 -2.85 8.51 -14.89
CA TRP A 98 -3.05 9.63 -13.98
C TRP A 98 -4.52 10.05 -13.81
N PRO A 99 -5.39 10.07 -14.85
CA PRO A 99 -6.80 10.39 -14.67
C PRO A 99 -7.53 9.41 -13.74
N LEU A 100 -7.18 8.11 -13.79
CA LEU A 100 -7.73 7.11 -12.87
C LEU A 100 -7.34 7.40 -11.42
N VAL A 101 -6.07 7.71 -11.17
CA VAL A 101 -5.55 8.04 -9.84
C VAL A 101 -6.19 9.33 -9.32
N VAL A 102 -6.19 10.39 -10.11
CA VAL A 102 -6.80 11.68 -9.73
C VAL A 102 -8.29 11.55 -9.48
N GLY A 103 -9.00 10.83 -10.34
CA GLY A 103 -10.43 10.55 -10.18
C GLY A 103 -10.71 9.76 -8.89
N GLY A 104 -9.92 8.73 -8.61
CA GLY A 104 -10.02 7.95 -7.38
C GLY A 104 -9.79 8.81 -6.13
N VAL A 105 -8.76 9.66 -6.13
CA VAL A 105 -8.49 10.61 -5.02
C VAL A 105 -9.65 11.60 -4.84
N ALA A 106 -10.20 12.14 -5.92
CA ALA A 106 -11.34 13.04 -5.84
C ALA A 106 -12.58 12.36 -5.23
N ILE A 107 -12.84 11.12 -5.63
CA ILE A 107 -13.92 10.30 -5.05
C ILE A 107 -13.65 10.06 -3.56
N ALA A 108 -12.42 9.66 -3.17
CA ALA A 108 -12.05 9.49 -1.78
C ALA A 108 -12.26 10.78 -0.98
N GLY A 109 -11.80 11.92 -1.47
CA GLY A 109 -12.01 13.24 -0.86
C GLY A 109 -13.48 13.57 -0.65
N TRP A 110 -14.32 13.29 -1.65
CA TRP A 110 -15.77 13.48 -1.55
C TRP A 110 -16.41 12.66 -0.42
N TYR A 111 -16.01 11.39 -0.29
CA TYR A 111 -16.59 10.52 0.73
C TYR A 111 -15.99 10.72 2.13
N LEU A 112 -14.72 11.11 2.22
CA LEU A 112 -14.00 11.19 3.50
C LEU A 112 -14.06 12.60 4.14
N HIS A 113 -14.47 13.66 3.41
CA HIS A 113 -14.46 15.02 3.96
C HIS A 113 -15.28 15.16 5.25
N LYS A 114 -16.47 14.55 5.34
CA LYS A 114 -17.32 14.61 6.54
C LYS A 114 -16.77 13.79 7.71
N PRO A 115 -16.42 12.49 7.54
CA PRO A 115 -15.81 11.71 8.60
C PRO A 115 -14.53 12.31 9.15
N VAL A 116 -13.66 12.87 8.29
CA VAL A 116 -12.39 13.48 8.72
C VAL A 116 -12.62 14.72 9.60
N GLN A 117 -13.62 15.54 9.29
CA GLN A 117 -13.97 16.72 10.11
C GLN A 117 -14.46 16.35 11.52
N GLN A 118 -14.92 15.12 11.73
CA GLN A 118 -15.39 14.64 13.05
C GLN A 118 -14.27 14.03 13.91
N ILE A 119 -13.06 13.86 13.35
CA ILE A 119 -11.92 13.31 14.11
C ILE A 119 -11.48 14.37 15.13
N ARG A 120 -11.74 14.10 16.41
CA ARG A 120 -11.22 14.88 17.53
C ARG A 120 -9.98 14.20 18.08
N LEU A 121 -8.84 14.87 18.03
CA LEU A 121 -7.64 14.38 18.70
C LEU A 121 -7.83 14.49 20.23
N PRO A 122 -7.55 13.41 20.98
CA PRO A 122 -7.67 13.46 22.42
C PRO A 122 -6.63 14.44 23.01
N SER A 123 -7.04 15.25 23.96
CA SER A 123 -6.16 16.21 24.67
C SER A 123 -5.11 15.54 25.54
N ARG A 124 -5.32 14.28 25.93
CA ARG A 124 -4.37 13.46 26.68
C ARG A 124 -4.38 12.05 26.10
N VAL A 125 -3.18 11.47 25.89
CA VAL A 125 -3.03 10.07 25.47
C VAL A 125 -3.12 9.19 26.72
N PRO A 126 -4.16 8.38 26.88
CA PRO A 126 -4.27 7.48 28.04
C PRO A 126 -3.17 6.42 27.99
N ALA A 127 -2.73 5.93 29.15
CA ALA A 127 -1.64 4.94 29.26
C ALA A 127 -1.86 3.67 28.40
N ARG A 128 -3.11 3.28 28.19
CA ARG A 128 -3.48 2.16 27.30
C ARG A 128 -3.08 2.36 25.83
N GLU A 129 -2.83 3.61 25.41
CA GLU A 129 -2.38 3.93 24.06
C GLU A 129 -0.87 3.78 23.88
N LEU A 130 -0.10 3.61 24.99
CA LEU A 130 1.35 3.35 24.92
C LEU A 130 1.68 2.08 24.15
N VAL A 131 0.74 1.14 24.02
CA VAL A 131 0.90 -0.06 23.18
C VAL A 131 1.22 0.31 21.73
N TRP A 132 0.77 1.46 21.24
CA TRP A 132 1.06 1.93 19.89
C TRP A 132 2.50 2.40 19.68
N VAL A 133 3.26 2.62 20.76
CA VAL A 133 4.70 2.93 20.67
C VAL A 133 5.45 1.76 20.03
N LEU A 134 5.08 0.53 20.34
CA LEU A 134 5.68 -0.67 19.71
C LEU A 134 5.34 -0.73 18.22
N ALA A 135 4.11 -0.44 17.86
CA ALA A 135 3.73 -0.37 16.44
C ALA A 135 4.47 0.75 15.69
N ALA A 136 4.69 1.90 16.35
CA ALA A 136 5.46 3.00 15.78
C ALA A 136 6.95 2.63 15.59
N LEU A 137 7.53 1.90 16.55
CA LEU A 137 8.90 1.37 16.42
C LEU A 137 9.00 0.36 15.25
N ALA A 138 8.02 -0.55 15.14
CA ALA A 138 7.95 -1.48 14.02
C ALA A 138 7.82 -0.75 12.67
N ALA A 139 6.98 0.27 12.59
CA ALA A 139 6.85 1.12 11.41
C ALA A 139 8.16 1.88 11.08
N GLY A 140 8.90 2.32 12.11
CA GLY A 140 10.22 2.92 11.94
C GLY A 140 11.24 1.94 11.35
N LEU A 141 11.24 0.69 11.81
CA LEU A 141 12.08 -0.36 11.26
C LEU A 141 11.72 -0.69 9.81
N TRP A 142 10.43 -0.81 9.53
CA TRP A 142 9.94 -0.97 8.16
C TRP A 142 10.41 0.18 7.26
N LEU A 143 10.22 1.43 7.68
CA LEU A 143 10.63 2.59 6.90
C LEU A 143 12.15 2.59 6.64
N ALA A 144 12.95 2.25 7.64
CA ALA A 144 14.40 2.12 7.51
C ALA A 144 14.81 1.02 6.51
N GLY A 145 14.02 -0.04 6.39
CA GLY A 145 14.20 -1.07 5.36
C GLY A 145 13.78 -0.58 3.97
N ALA A 146 12.62 0.07 3.88
CA ALA A 146 11.99 0.49 2.62
C ALA A 146 12.79 1.55 1.83
N ILE A 147 13.65 2.32 2.49
CA ILE A 147 14.54 3.28 1.83
C ILE A 147 15.78 2.62 1.22
N ARG A 148 16.00 1.33 1.44
CA ARG A 148 17.13 0.60 0.83
C ARG A 148 16.73 0.09 -0.55
N PRO A 149 17.66 0.10 -1.53
CA PRO A 149 17.40 -0.54 -2.80
C PRO A 149 17.05 -2.03 -2.60
N PRO A 150 15.96 -2.53 -3.21
CA PRO A 150 15.69 -3.96 -3.23
C PRO A 150 16.90 -4.76 -3.74
N GLY A 151 17.21 -5.86 -3.07
CA GLY A 151 18.32 -6.74 -3.47
C GLY A 151 19.73 -6.31 -3.04
N ILE A 152 19.88 -5.21 -2.29
CA ILE A 152 21.20 -4.79 -1.78
C ILE A 152 21.82 -5.81 -0.80
N LEU A 153 20.98 -6.56 -0.11
CA LEU A 153 21.36 -7.71 0.69
C LEU A 153 20.99 -8.94 -0.12
N GLN A 154 21.98 -9.65 -0.65
CA GLN A 154 21.78 -10.93 -1.33
C GLN A 154 21.40 -12.02 -0.31
N THR A 155 20.18 -11.92 0.19
CA THR A 155 19.58 -12.95 1.02
C THR A 155 18.65 -13.81 0.16
N PRO A 156 18.41 -15.08 0.50
CA PRO A 156 17.42 -15.90 -0.20
C PRO A 156 16.05 -15.21 -0.33
N ASP A 157 15.68 -14.41 0.67
CA ASP A 157 14.40 -13.69 0.72
C ASP A 157 14.26 -12.59 -0.35
N ASN A 158 15.38 -12.11 -0.91
CA ASN A 158 15.39 -11.10 -1.97
C ASN A 158 15.40 -11.70 -3.38
N TYR A 159 15.60 -13.01 -3.52
CA TYR A 159 15.67 -13.67 -4.82
C TYR A 159 14.36 -13.46 -5.59
N ASP A 160 13.24 -13.80 -5.01
CA ASP A 160 11.92 -13.70 -5.65
C ASP A 160 11.57 -12.24 -6.02
N VAL A 161 11.95 -11.28 -5.16
CA VAL A 161 11.73 -9.85 -5.44
C VAL A 161 12.44 -9.43 -6.72
N LEU A 162 13.69 -9.86 -6.92
CA LEU A 162 14.50 -9.49 -8.07
C LEU A 162 14.19 -10.36 -9.30
N GLU A 163 13.81 -11.63 -9.11
CA GLU A 163 13.59 -12.57 -10.18
C GLU A 163 12.25 -12.33 -10.91
N TYR A 164 11.17 -12.00 -10.18
CA TYR A 164 9.88 -11.81 -10.83
C TYR A 164 8.99 -10.69 -10.27
N HIS A 165 8.95 -10.45 -8.96
CA HIS A 165 8.03 -9.43 -8.40
C HIS A 165 8.33 -8.01 -8.90
N LEU A 166 9.60 -7.69 -9.16
CA LEU A 166 10.01 -6.42 -9.77
C LEU A 166 10.51 -6.58 -11.21
N GLN A 167 11.15 -7.73 -11.53
CA GLN A 167 11.71 -7.96 -12.86
C GLN A 167 10.62 -8.05 -13.93
N VAL A 168 9.57 -8.84 -13.71
CA VAL A 168 8.48 -9.01 -14.69
C VAL A 168 7.76 -7.67 -14.95
N PRO A 169 7.34 -6.88 -13.93
CA PRO A 169 6.82 -5.53 -14.16
C PRO A 169 7.78 -4.60 -14.93
N ARG A 170 9.09 -4.71 -14.66
CA ARG A 170 10.10 -3.92 -15.37
C ARG A 170 10.15 -4.26 -16.87
N GLU A 171 10.05 -5.54 -17.21
CA GLU A 171 10.00 -5.99 -18.59
C GLU A 171 8.73 -5.49 -19.28
N PHE A 172 7.57 -5.62 -18.64
CA PHE A 172 6.31 -5.08 -19.17
C PHE A 172 6.37 -3.56 -19.38
N LEU A 173 7.04 -2.83 -18.49
CA LEU A 173 7.24 -1.40 -18.66
C LEU A 173 8.15 -1.12 -19.89
N ALA A 174 9.23 -1.88 -20.06
CA ALA A 174 10.15 -1.70 -21.16
C ALA A 174 9.48 -2.00 -22.51
N ASP A 175 8.67 -3.04 -22.56
CA ASP A 175 7.94 -3.48 -23.75
C ASP A 175 6.61 -2.71 -23.95
N GLN A 176 6.23 -1.86 -22.98
CA GLN A 176 4.97 -1.11 -22.98
C GLN A 176 3.72 -1.98 -23.11
N ALA A 177 3.80 -3.26 -22.74
CA ALA A 177 2.72 -4.23 -22.81
C ALA A 177 2.88 -5.34 -21.77
N VAL A 178 1.77 -5.92 -21.34
CA VAL A 178 1.76 -7.14 -20.52
C VAL A 178 1.63 -8.33 -21.46
N HIS A 179 2.60 -9.23 -21.41
CA HIS A 179 2.65 -10.39 -22.31
C HIS A 179 3.35 -11.59 -21.64
N ALA A 180 3.34 -12.73 -22.27
CA ALA A 180 4.08 -13.90 -21.80
C ALA A 180 5.59 -13.63 -21.80
N THR A 181 6.28 -14.08 -20.74
CA THR A 181 7.74 -13.98 -20.57
C THR A 181 8.36 -15.40 -20.65
N PRO A 182 8.60 -15.97 -21.86
CA PRO A 182 8.99 -17.37 -22.01
C PRO A 182 10.31 -17.74 -21.33
N HIS A 183 11.18 -16.75 -21.10
CA HIS A 183 12.46 -16.91 -20.41
C HIS A 183 12.33 -16.91 -18.88
N ASN A 184 11.18 -16.49 -18.35
CA ASN A 184 10.92 -16.40 -16.92
C ASN A 184 9.60 -17.10 -16.56
N VAL A 185 9.70 -18.32 -16.01
CA VAL A 185 8.54 -19.15 -15.67
C VAL A 185 7.59 -18.46 -14.66
N TYR A 186 8.11 -17.60 -13.81
CA TYR A 186 7.33 -16.88 -12.81
C TYR A 186 6.41 -15.81 -13.42
N GLY A 187 6.70 -15.36 -14.64
CA GLY A 187 5.83 -14.45 -15.38
C GLY A 187 4.47 -15.05 -15.79
N PHE A 188 4.28 -16.37 -15.57
CA PHE A 188 3.00 -17.05 -15.77
C PHE A 188 2.18 -17.20 -14.47
N TYR A 189 2.67 -16.70 -13.34
CA TYR A 189 1.93 -16.69 -12.08
C TYR A 189 0.82 -15.61 -12.09
N PRO A 190 -0.16 -15.71 -11.17
CA PRO A 190 -1.15 -14.64 -10.99
C PRO A 190 -0.47 -13.37 -10.50
N LEU A 191 -0.21 -12.42 -11.41
CA LEU A 191 0.58 -11.22 -11.17
C LEU A 191 -0.25 -10.04 -10.63
N GLY A 192 -1.23 -10.28 -9.73
CA GLY A 192 -2.17 -9.25 -9.29
C GLY A 192 -1.49 -8.07 -8.56
N VAL A 193 -0.56 -8.37 -7.66
CA VAL A 193 0.18 -7.34 -6.90
C VAL A 193 1.28 -6.72 -7.75
N GLU A 194 1.92 -7.51 -8.60
CA GLU A 194 2.94 -7.06 -9.54
C GLU A 194 2.38 -6.03 -10.53
N MET A 195 1.09 -6.11 -10.87
CA MET A 195 0.43 -5.09 -11.68
C MET A 195 0.32 -3.74 -10.94
N LEU A 196 0.25 -3.72 -9.63
CA LEU A 196 0.33 -2.48 -8.85
C LEU A 196 1.76 -1.94 -8.81
N SER A 197 2.76 -2.82 -8.77
CA SER A 197 4.18 -2.45 -8.92
C SER A 197 4.43 -1.85 -10.31
N LEU A 198 3.88 -2.49 -11.36
CA LEU A 198 3.90 -1.96 -12.72
C LEU A 198 3.24 -0.57 -12.81
N LEU A 199 2.07 -0.39 -12.19
CA LEU A 199 1.40 0.91 -12.14
C LEU A 199 2.31 1.98 -11.50
N GLY A 200 2.98 1.66 -10.40
CA GLY A 200 3.96 2.54 -9.76
C GLY A 200 5.09 2.93 -10.73
N MET A 201 5.64 1.96 -11.45
CA MET A 201 6.69 2.19 -12.45
C MET A 201 6.19 3.05 -13.61
N VAL A 202 4.98 2.80 -14.10
CA VAL A 202 4.34 3.58 -15.18
C VAL A 202 4.14 5.03 -14.75
N LEU A 203 3.56 5.27 -13.57
CA LEU A 203 3.28 6.61 -13.06
C LEU A 203 4.57 7.41 -12.80
N ARG A 204 5.65 6.73 -12.39
CA ARG A 204 6.97 7.37 -12.23
C ARG A 204 7.71 7.56 -13.54
N GLY A 205 7.33 6.82 -14.58
CA GLY A 205 8.02 6.85 -15.87
C GLY A 205 9.36 6.12 -15.86
N GLY A 206 9.63 5.26 -14.86
CA GLY A 206 10.87 4.51 -14.74
C GLY A 206 10.79 3.35 -13.75
N ALA A 207 11.52 2.28 -14.03
CA ALA A 207 11.55 1.10 -13.18
C ALA A 207 12.31 1.33 -11.87
N TYR A 208 13.37 2.15 -11.90
CA TYR A 208 14.22 2.36 -10.73
C TYR A 208 13.47 3.10 -9.61
N GLU A 209 12.85 4.22 -9.90
CA GLU A 209 12.04 4.97 -8.94
C GLU A 209 10.77 4.19 -8.60
N GLY A 210 10.16 3.55 -9.60
CA GLY A 210 8.94 2.76 -9.43
C GLY A 210 9.11 1.54 -8.53
N MET A 211 10.32 0.96 -8.42
CA MET A 211 10.55 -0.14 -7.47
C MET A 211 10.37 0.31 -6.01
N TYR A 212 10.72 1.55 -5.68
CA TYR A 212 10.48 2.08 -4.34
C TYR A 212 8.99 2.31 -4.09
N VAL A 213 8.23 2.76 -5.10
CA VAL A 213 6.76 2.84 -5.00
C VAL A 213 6.19 1.46 -4.67
N ALA A 214 6.67 0.40 -5.33
CA ALA A 214 6.25 -0.98 -5.04
C ALA A 214 6.55 -1.40 -3.60
N VAL A 215 7.74 -1.11 -3.09
CA VAL A 215 8.13 -1.38 -1.70
C VAL A 215 7.24 -0.63 -0.72
N PHE A 216 6.99 0.67 -0.96
CA PHE A 216 6.11 1.46 -0.09
C PHE A 216 4.65 0.99 -0.15
N LEU A 217 4.15 0.60 -1.33
CA LEU A 217 2.81 0.00 -1.48
C LEU A 217 2.70 -1.26 -0.62
N HIS A 218 3.71 -2.13 -0.67
CA HIS A 218 3.70 -3.37 0.11
C HIS A 218 3.68 -3.10 1.62
N GLY A 219 4.45 -2.14 2.09
CA GLY A 219 4.38 -1.68 3.48
C GLY A 219 3.03 -1.08 3.87
N LEU A 220 2.37 -0.38 2.94
CA LEU A 220 1.02 0.14 3.18
C LEU A 220 -0.03 -0.98 3.23
N PHE A 221 0.16 -2.11 2.53
CA PHE A 221 -0.67 -3.31 2.73
C PHE A 221 -0.52 -3.84 4.15
N GLY A 222 0.71 -3.96 4.66
CA GLY A 222 0.96 -4.35 6.05
C GLY A 222 0.31 -3.38 7.05
N ALA A 223 0.42 -2.07 6.82
CA ALA A 223 -0.27 -1.07 7.64
C ALA A 223 -1.80 -1.21 7.57
N GLY A 224 -2.34 -1.52 6.40
CA GLY A 224 -3.76 -1.81 6.19
C GLY A 224 -4.22 -3.05 6.96
N ALA A 225 -3.43 -4.13 6.96
CA ALA A 225 -3.69 -5.35 7.71
C ALA A 225 -3.69 -5.08 9.24
N VAL A 226 -2.71 -4.32 9.74
CA VAL A 226 -2.65 -3.88 11.15
C VAL A 226 -3.88 -3.06 11.51
N TRP A 227 -4.29 -2.14 10.65
CA TRP A 227 -5.49 -1.34 10.87
C TRP A 227 -6.77 -2.16 10.83
N ALA A 228 -6.89 -3.10 9.90
CA ALA A 228 -8.01 -4.04 9.83
C ALA A 228 -8.11 -4.89 11.12
N ALA A 229 -6.99 -5.44 11.60
CA ALA A 229 -6.93 -6.21 12.84
C ALA A 229 -7.39 -5.38 14.06
N ALA A 230 -6.94 -4.12 14.17
CA ALA A 230 -7.39 -3.20 15.20
C ALA A 230 -8.91 -2.96 15.14
N SER A 231 -9.44 -2.81 13.92
CA SER A 231 -10.84 -2.51 13.64
C SER A 231 -11.76 -3.70 13.95
N LEU A 232 -11.36 -4.91 13.57
CA LEU A 232 -12.09 -6.15 13.87
C LEU A 232 -12.23 -6.40 15.37
N GLY A 233 -11.23 -6.03 16.16
CA GLY A 233 -11.29 -6.12 17.64
C GLY A 233 -12.15 -5.05 18.30
N GLY A 234 -12.84 -4.23 17.54
CA GLY A 234 -13.81 -3.26 18.04
C GLY A 234 -13.20 -2.10 18.85
N GLY A 235 -11.95 -1.68 18.58
CA GLY A 235 -11.24 -0.66 19.35
C GLY A 235 -10.97 -1.04 20.80
N ARG A 236 -11.36 -2.26 21.20
CA ARG A 236 -11.10 -2.83 22.52
C ARG A 236 -9.63 -3.22 22.64
N LEU A 237 -9.17 -3.47 23.86
CA LEU A 237 -7.78 -3.89 24.11
C LEU A 237 -7.37 -5.09 23.24
N ARG A 238 -8.26 -6.05 23.01
CA ARG A 238 -8.01 -7.23 22.16
C ARG A 238 -7.60 -6.85 20.73
N GLY A 239 -8.33 -5.92 20.09
CA GLY A 239 -8.00 -5.47 18.75
C GLY A 239 -6.67 -4.72 18.67
N ARG A 240 -6.38 -3.91 19.69
CA ARG A 240 -5.08 -3.21 19.79
C ARG A 240 -3.92 -4.17 19.98
N LEU A 241 -4.08 -5.16 20.85
CA LEU A 241 -3.06 -6.20 21.06
C LEU A 241 -2.84 -7.01 19.78
N ALA A 242 -3.92 -7.43 19.09
CA ALA A 242 -3.80 -8.14 17.81
C ALA A 242 -3.05 -7.30 16.77
N ALA A 243 -3.39 -6.01 16.63
CA ALA A 243 -2.73 -5.09 15.72
C ALA A 243 -1.24 -4.91 16.04
N VAL A 244 -0.90 -4.70 17.33
CA VAL A 244 0.49 -4.53 17.74
C VAL A 244 1.28 -5.84 17.61
N LEU A 245 0.69 -6.98 17.96
CA LEU A 245 1.33 -8.26 17.73
C LEU A 245 1.63 -8.49 16.24
N LEU A 246 0.66 -8.22 15.36
CA LEU A 246 0.87 -8.30 13.91
C LEU A 246 1.98 -7.35 13.43
N ALA A 247 1.94 -6.07 13.87
CA ALA A 247 2.94 -5.08 13.49
C ALA A 247 4.35 -5.43 13.97
N CYS A 248 4.48 -6.11 15.12
CA CYS A 248 5.77 -6.45 15.73
C CYS A 248 6.25 -7.85 15.35
N LEU A 249 5.51 -8.63 14.55
CA LEU A 249 6.01 -9.91 14.06
C LEU A 249 7.25 -9.69 13.18
N PRO A 250 8.39 -10.34 13.47
CA PRO A 250 9.60 -10.16 12.66
C PRO A 250 9.38 -10.45 11.18
N LEU A 251 8.55 -11.46 10.87
CA LEU A 251 8.17 -11.78 9.50
C LEU A 251 7.39 -10.64 8.85
N ALA A 252 6.39 -10.04 9.54
CA ALA A 252 5.62 -8.92 9.00
C ALA A 252 6.49 -7.69 8.76
N ILE A 253 7.44 -7.40 9.68
CA ILE A 253 8.41 -6.32 9.50
C ILE A 253 9.29 -6.61 8.28
N ASN A 254 9.83 -7.82 8.17
CA ASN A 254 10.69 -8.20 7.05
C ASN A 254 9.93 -8.11 5.71
N MET A 255 8.73 -8.66 5.64
CA MET A 255 7.90 -8.61 4.44
C MET A 255 7.49 -7.18 4.07
N SER A 256 7.39 -6.26 5.03
CA SER A 256 6.93 -4.88 4.78
C SER A 256 7.89 -4.04 3.93
N TRP A 257 9.17 -4.37 3.86
CA TRP A 257 10.14 -3.67 3.01
C TRP A 257 10.54 -4.45 1.75
N LEU A 258 9.99 -5.63 1.55
CA LEU A 258 10.18 -6.41 0.34
C LEU A 258 8.96 -6.20 -0.56
N ALA A 259 9.19 -5.97 -1.84
CA ALA A 259 8.09 -5.85 -2.82
C ALA A 259 7.61 -7.26 -3.23
N MET A 260 7.09 -8.01 -2.25
CA MET A 260 6.53 -9.35 -2.42
C MET A 260 4.98 -9.28 -2.52
N VAL A 261 4.26 -10.35 -2.20
CA VAL A 261 2.80 -10.40 -2.33
C VAL A 261 2.08 -10.77 -1.04
N GLU A 262 2.78 -11.28 -0.04
CA GLU A 262 2.21 -11.92 1.15
C GLU A 262 1.34 -10.96 1.98
N LEU A 263 1.81 -9.73 2.17
CA LEU A 263 1.03 -8.74 2.94
C LEU A 263 -0.19 -8.19 2.20
N ALA A 264 -0.27 -8.39 0.89
CA ALA A 264 -1.45 -8.05 0.11
C ALA A 264 -2.53 -9.13 0.16
N GLN A 265 -2.18 -10.33 0.63
CA GLN A 265 -3.08 -11.49 0.74
C GLN A 265 -3.73 -11.60 2.13
N VAL A 266 -3.27 -10.82 3.10
CA VAL A 266 -3.79 -10.76 4.47
C VAL A 266 -4.98 -9.81 4.57
#